data_d6ac68e1cd58a1d4c93531ac8f649de7
#
_entry.id   d6ac68e1cd58a1d4c93531ac8f649de7
#
_cell.length_a   1.000
_cell.length_b   1.000
_cell.length_c   1.000
_cell.angle_alpha   90.00
_cell.angle_beta   90.00
_cell.angle_gamma   90.00
#
_symmetry.space_group_name_H-M   'P 1'
#
loop_
_entity.id
_entity.type
_entity.pdbx_description
1 polymer ?
#
loop_
_entity_poly.entity_id
_entity_poly.type
_entity_poly.pdbx_seq_one_letter_code
_entity_poly.pdbx_strand_id
1 'polypeptide(L)'
;MPSSEHSRLTIHDAGDGVVVLVGEIDAATSPKLGRCLEHDPHIRVVDMAQVTFMDSSGLKVLAIANRSRGASDRITLRAPSAAVRRVLDVAGMAEWLGVPPEDPRE
;
A
#
# COMPACT_ATOMS: atom_id res chain seq x y z
N MET A 1 -25.86 -0.38 -12.94
CA MET A 1 -24.96 0.58 -12.31
C MET A 1 -23.59 -0.04 -12.10
N PRO A 2 -22.63 0.41 -12.81
CA PRO A 2 -21.31 -0.15 -12.65
C PRO A 2 -20.71 0.22 -11.30
N SER A 3 -20.34 -0.79 -10.56
CA SER A 3 -19.77 -0.58 -9.24
C SER A 3 -18.42 0.09 -9.29
N SER A 4 -17.73 -0.02 -10.43
CA SER A 4 -16.41 0.58 -10.55
C SER A 4 -16.43 2.09 -10.40
N GLU A 5 -17.56 2.72 -10.72
CA GLU A 5 -17.69 4.15 -10.57
C GLU A 5 -17.68 4.58 -9.11
N HIS A 6 -17.95 3.63 -8.23
CA HIS A 6 -18.03 3.91 -6.80
C HIS A 6 -16.86 3.30 -6.05
N SER A 7 -15.87 2.81 -6.78
CA SER A 7 -14.69 2.28 -6.14
C SER A 7 -13.95 3.39 -5.41
N ARG A 8 -13.70 3.19 -4.13
CA ARG A 8 -12.98 4.16 -3.33
C ARG A 8 -11.48 3.99 -3.42
N LEU A 9 -11.03 2.99 -4.17
CA LEU A 9 -9.61 2.76 -4.38
C LEU A 9 -9.38 2.52 -5.86
N THR A 10 -8.48 3.31 -6.44
CA THR A 10 -7.99 3.05 -7.79
C THR A 10 -6.51 2.78 -7.74
N ILE A 11 -6.06 1.88 -8.61
CA ILE A 11 -4.67 1.46 -8.68
C ILE A 11 -4.18 1.75 -10.09
N HIS A 12 -3.14 2.57 -10.18
CA HIS A 12 -2.60 2.99 -11.47
C HIS A 12 -1.21 2.43 -11.65
N ASP A 13 -1.00 1.75 -12.77
CA ASP A 13 0.32 1.22 -13.11
C ASP A 13 1.16 2.38 -13.68
N ALA A 14 2.21 2.72 -12.96
CA ALA A 14 3.10 3.82 -13.38
C ALA A 14 4.32 3.32 -14.15
N GLY A 15 4.43 2.01 -14.36
CA GLY A 15 5.57 1.42 -15.04
C GLY A 15 6.72 1.16 -14.09
N ASP A 16 7.67 0.37 -14.54
CA ASP A 16 8.90 0.06 -13.79
C ASP A 16 8.65 -0.52 -12.40
N GLY A 17 7.57 -1.27 -12.26
CA GLY A 17 7.28 -1.92 -10.99
C GLY A 17 6.64 -1.01 -9.96
N VAL A 18 6.16 0.16 -10.38
CA VAL A 18 5.54 1.14 -9.48
C VAL A 18 4.05 1.19 -9.73
N VAL A 19 3.26 1.13 -8.67
CA VAL A 19 1.83 1.40 -8.75
C VAL A 19 1.50 2.57 -7.84
N VAL A 20 0.54 3.37 -8.26
CA VAL A 20 0.06 4.53 -7.50
C VAL A 20 -1.34 4.24 -7.02
N LEU A 21 -1.56 4.34 -5.72
CA LEU A 21 -2.87 4.12 -5.13
C LEU A 21 -3.55 5.45 -4.86
N VAL A 22 -4.83 5.54 -5.20
CA VAL A 22 -5.61 6.75 -4.96
C VAL A 22 -6.89 6.36 -4.25
N GLY A 23 -7.12 6.93 -3.09
CA GLY A 23 -8.39 6.75 -2.40
C GLY A 23 -8.26 6.12 -1.02
N GLU A 24 -9.14 5.17 -0.73
CA GLU A 24 -9.27 4.58 0.61
C GLU A 24 -9.02 3.08 0.58
N ILE A 25 -8.31 2.61 1.58
CA ILE A 25 -8.00 1.18 1.71
C ILE A 25 -8.66 0.68 2.99
N ASP A 26 -9.73 -0.09 2.83
CA ASP A 26 -10.48 -0.65 3.94
C ASP A 26 -10.85 -2.10 3.62
N ALA A 27 -11.72 -2.69 4.42
CA ALA A 27 -12.08 -4.09 4.24
C ALA A 27 -12.71 -4.36 2.87
N ALA A 28 -13.42 -3.37 2.32
CA ALA A 28 -14.08 -3.53 1.03
C ALA A 28 -13.11 -3.40 -0.14
N THR A 29 -12.09 -2.55 -0.01
CA THR A 29 -11.18 -2.25 -1.12
C THR A 29 -9.87 -3.02 -1.05
N SER A 30 -9.45 -3.43 0.14
CA SER A 30 -8.16 -4.11 0.29
C SER A 30 -8.03 -5.39 -0.55
N PRO A 31 -9.09 -6.18 -0.79
CA PRO A 31 -8.95 -7.34 -1.67
C PRO A 31 -8.50 -6.98 -3.09
N LYS A 32 -8.90 -5.82 -3.58
CA LYS A 32 -8.47 -5.35 -4.89
C LYS A 32 -6.97 -5.13 -4.91
N LEU A 33 -6.44 -4.52 -3.87
CA LEU A 33 -5.00 -4.32 -3.74
C LEU A 33 -4.27 -5.65 -3.63
N GLY A 34 -4.81 -6.56 -2.83
CA GLY A 34 -4.21 -7.88 -2.66
C GLY A 34 -4.09 -8.64 -3.97
N ARG A 35 -5.16 -8.62 -4.77
CA ARG A 35 -5.14 -9.30 -6.05
C ARG A 35 -4.13 -8.67 -7.00
N CYS A 36 -4.03 -7.36 -6.98
CA CYS A 36 -3.08 -6.66 -7.83
C CYS A 36 -1.64 -7.08 -7.51
N LEU A 37 -1.30 -7.08 -6.24
CA LEU A 37 0.06 -7.42 -5.82
C LEU A 37 0.37 -8.90 -6.03
N GLU A 38 -0.63 -9.75 -5.93
CA GLU A 38 -0.46 -11.18 -6.12
C GLU A 38 -0.27 -11.51 -7.60
N HIS A 39 -1.00 -10.83 -8.48
CA HIS A 39 -0.94 -11.11 -9.90
C HIS A 39 0.30 -10.57 -10.58
N ASP A 40 0.92 -9.56 -9.99
CA ASP A 40 2.06 -8.92 -10.65
C ASP A 40 3.26 -8.88 -9.70
N PRO A 41 4.10 -9.92 -9.74
CA PRO A 41 5.27 -9.97 -8.86
C PRO A 41 6.35 -8.95 -9.20
N HIS A 42 6.21 -8.25 -10.33
CA HIS A 42 7.16 -7.21 -10.70
C HIS A 42 6.91 -5.89 -9.97
N ILE A 43 5.76 -5.76 -9.31
CA ILE A 43 5.49 -4.57 -8.51
C ILE A 43 6.41 -4.56 -7.31
N ARG A 44 7.20 -3.52 -7.18
CA ARG A 44 8.17 -3.36 -6.09
C ARG A 44 7.91 -2.13 -5.25
N VAL A 45 7.21 -1.15 -5.80
CA VAL A 45 6.97 0.12 -5.12
C VAL A 45 5.50 0.45 -5.20
N VAL A 46 4.93 0.78 -4.03
CA VAL A 46 3.54 1.19 -3.95
C VAL A 46 3.53 2.63 -3.44
N ASP A 47 3.11 3.56 -4.30
CA ASP A 47 3.05 4.97 -3.95
C ASP A 47 1.73 5.25 -3.26
N MET A 48 1.80 5.80 -2.07
CA MET A 48 0.62 5.98 -1.22
C MET A 48 0.37 7.44 -0.86
N ALA A 49 0.94 8.36 -1.62
CA ALA A 49 0.77 9.79 -1.35
C ALA A 49 -0.69 10.23 -1.45
N GLN A 50 -1.48 9.56 -2.27
CA GLN A 50 -2.87 9.92 -2.51
C GLN A 50 -3.86 8.99 -1.81
N VAL A 51 -3.41 8.26 -0.82
CA VAL A 51 -4.28 7.43 0.01
C VAL A 51 -4.76 8.28 1.17
N THR A 52 -6.07 8.47 1.25
CA THR A 52 -6.67 9.35 2.26
C THR A 52 -7.10 8.60 3.52
N PHE A 53 -7.19 7.28 3.43
CA PHE A 53 -7.60 6.46 4.57
C PHE A 53 -7.02 5.06 4.41
N MET A 54 -6.53 4.50 5.51
CA MET A 54 -6.14 3.09 5.53
C MET A 54 -6.40 2.54 6.93
N ASP A 55 -6.96 1.33 6.98
CA ASP A 55 -7.14 0.63 8.25
C ASP A 55 -6.31 -0.65 8.25
N SER A 56 -6.52 -1.49 9.26
CA SER A 56 -5.73 -2.71 9.41
C SER A 56 -5.92 -3.71 8.26
N SER A 57 -7.01 -3.59 7.51
CA SER A 57 -7.20 -4.46 6.34
C SER A 57 -6.13 -4.21 5.29
N GLY A 58 -5.78 -2.95 5.08
CA GLY A 58 -4.72 -2.59 4.16
C GLY A 58 -3.37 -3.10 4.63
N LEU A 59 -3.08 -2.92 5.92
CA LEU A 59 -1.86 -3.44 6.51
C LEU A 59 -1.72 -4.94 6.30
N LYS A 60 -2.81 -5.65 6.54
CA LYS A 60 -2.80 -7.10 6.41
C LYS A 60 -2.47 -7.55 5.00
N VAL A 61 -3.07 -6.88 4.01
CA VAL A 61 -2.82 -7.20 2.61
C VAL A 61 -1.37 -6.96 2.25
N LEU A 62 -0.81 -5.82 2.68
CA LEU A 62 0.58 -5.51 2.41
C LEU A 62 1.52 -6.49 3.09
N ALA A 63 1.20 -6.88 4.31
CA ALA A 63 2.01 -7.84 5.05
C ALA A 63 2.02 -9.21 4.38
N ILE A 64 0.84 -9.65 3.94
CA ILE A 64 0.72 -10.94 3.27
C ILE A 64 1.49 -10.93 1.96
N ALA A 65 1.38 -9.84 1.20
CA ALA A 65 2.08 -9.72 -0.07
C ALA A 65 3.60 -9.80 0.15
N ASN A 66 4.11 -9.09 1.15
CA ASN A 66 5.54 -9.11 1.40
C ASN A 66 6.03 -10.45 1.93
N ARG A 67 5.21 -11.11 2.73
CA ARG A 67 5.59 -12.41 3.26
C ARG A 67 5.73 -13.46 2.16
N SER A 68 4.93 -13.31 1.09
CA SER A 68 4.96 -14.24 -0.02
C SER A 68 6.13 -14.01 -0.96
N ARG A 69 6.84 -12.90 -0.80
CA ARG A 69 7.95 -12.54 -1.69
C ARG A 69 9.28 -12.78 -1.00
N GLY A 70 10.30 -13.07 -1.79
CA GLY A 70 11.64 -13.18 -1.25
C GLY A 70 12.16 -11.81 -0.83
N ALA A 71 13.26 -11.82 -0.07
CA ALA A 71 13.82 -10.58 0.45
C ALA A 71 14.17 -9.58 -0.67
N SER A 72 14.60 -10.09 -1.82
CA SER A 72 14.97 -9.22 -2.95
C SER A 72 13.75 -8.68 -3.71
N ASP A 73 12.58 -9.25 -3.46
CA ASP A 73 11.36 -8.85 -4.18
C ASP A 73 10.37 -8.13 -3.28
N ARG A 74 10.85 -7.66 -2.15
CA ARG A 74 9.98 -7.04 -1.17
C ARG A 74 9.41 -5.71 -1.67
N ILE A 75 8.14 -5.49 -1.34
CA ILE A 75 7.47 -4.25 -1.67
C ILE A 75 7.91 -3.16 -0.71
N THR A 76 8.18 -1.97 -1.23
CA THR A 76 8.39 -0.79 -0.41
C THR A 76 7.30 0.21 -0.67
N LEU A 77 6.90 0.92 0.38
CA LEU A 77 5.90 1.98 0.25
C LEU A 77 6.62 3.29 0.03
N ARG A 78 6.10 4.09 -0.90
CA ARG A 78 6.67 5.38 -1.23
C ARG A 78 5.69 6.47 -0.84
N ALA A 79 6.21 7.53 -0.23
CA ALA A 79 5.45 8.75 0.06
C ALA A 79 4.15 8.48 0.82
N PRO A 80 4.19 7.72 1.93
CA PRO A 80 2.95 7.44 2.65
C PRO A 80 2.34 8.74 3.15
N SER A 81 1.03 8.88 2.94
CA SER A 81 0.29 10.01 3.47
C SER A 81 0.28 9.96 4.99
N ALA A 82 -0.14 11.04 5.62
CA ALA A 82 -0.23 11.08 7.08
C ALA A 82 -1.15 9.98 7.60
N ALA A 83 -2.25 9.72 6.90
CA ALA A 83 -3.18 8.68 7.30
C ALA A 83 -2.52 7.30 7.27
N VAL A 84 -1.74 7.02 6.23
CA VAL A 84 -1.05 5.74 6.09
C VAL A 84 0.07 5.62 7.14
N ARG A 85 0.85 6.67 7.30
CA ARG A 85 1.96 6.64 8.24
C ARG A 85 1.49 6.36 9.65
N ARG A 86 0.36 6.95 10.04
CA ARG A 86 -0.17 6.72 11.37
C ARG A 86 -0.46 5.24 11.62
N VAL A 87 -1.08 4.58 10.65
CA VAL A 87 -1.40 3.17 10.78
C VAL A 87 -0.13 2.32 10.83
N LEU A 88 0.85 2.66 9.99
CA LEU A 88 2.12 1.94 9.97
C LEU A 88 2.86 2.09 11.29
N ASP A 89 2.87 3.30 11.84
CA ASP A 89 3.58 3.56 13.08
C ASP A 89 2.95 2.84 14.26
N VAL A 90 1.63 2.86 14.34
CA VAL A 90 0.92 2.17 15.42
C VAL A 90 1.18 0.67 15.35
N ALA A 91 1.22 0.12 14.15
CA ALA A 91 1.46 -1.32 13.97
C ALA A 91 2.94 -1.70 14.06
N GLY A 92 3.84 -0.72 14.05
CA GLY A 92 5.27 -0.99 14.05
C GLY A 92 5.78 -1.61 12.77
N MET A 93 5.13 -1.33 11.65
CA MET A 93 5.46 -1.99 10.38
C MET A 93 6.10 -1.08 9.35
N ALA A 94 6.32 0.20 9.70
CA ALA A 94 6.85 1.15 8.73
C ALA A 94 8.19 0.70 8.17
N GLU A 95 9.10 0.34 9.03
CA GLU A 95 10.45 -0.06 8.62
C GLU A 95 10.43 -1.30 7.74
N TRP A 96 9.61 -2.25 8.13
CA TRP A 96 9.49 -3.51 7.38
C TRP A 96 8.97 -3.27 5.97
N LEU A 97 8.18 -2.23 5.79
CA LEU A 97 7.64 -1.87 4.48
C LEU A 97 8.47 -0.79 3.80
N GLY A 98 9.68 -0.59 4.27
CA GLY A 98 10.63 0.30 3.61
C GLY A 98 10.37 1.78 3.83
N VAL A 99 9.61 2.12 4.86
CA VAL A 99 9.34 3.52 5.18
C VAL A 99 10.28 3.95 6.28
N PRO A 100 11.14 4.94 6.02
CA PRO A 100 12.06 5.39 7.06
C PRO A 100 11.32 6.12 8.17
N PRO A 101 11.87 6.14 9.38
CA PRO A 101 11.25 6.88 10.46
C PRO A 101 11.24 8.38 10.14
N GLU A 102 10.27 9.08 10.69
CA GLU A 102 10.23 10.53 10.54
C GLU A 102 11.42 11.15 11.25
N ASP A 103 11.96 12.20 10.64
CA ASP A 103 13.05 12.94 11.24
C ASP A 103 12.50 13.66 12.47
N PRO A 104 13.03 13.37 13.68
CA PRO A 104 12.48 13.99 14.89
C PRO A 104 12.72 15.48 14.95
N ARG A 105 13.55 16.02 14.08
CA ARG A 105 13.78 17.45 14.04
C ARG A 105 12.71 18.21 13.26
N GLU A 106 11.86 17.49 12.54
CA GLU A 106 10.81 18.10 11.73
C GLU A 106 9.57 18.49 12.49
#